data_32cec6282a2c95edc56388aef3771722
#
_entry.id   32cec6282a2c95edc56388aef3771722
#
_cell.length_a   1.000
_cell.length_b   1.000
_cell.length_c   1.000
_cell.angle_alpha   90.00
_cell.angle_beta   90.00
_cell.angle_gamma   90.00
#
_symmetry.space_group_name_H-M   'P 1'
#
loop_
_entity.id
_entity.type
_entity.pdbx_description
1 polymer ?
#
loop_
_entity_poly.entity_id
_entity_poly.type
_entity_poly.pdbx_seq_one_letter_code
_entity_poly.pdbx_strand_id
1 'polypeptide(L)'
;MRALLDRVLRAREGSQNPWLLVAALAAFIVFTILGIRALPHIDKPIRWELLVIAGLVCVPVIVALNALEFRLMAHFADHHPPALEIVQITVMGSAANLLPMPGAVMVRLANLRKAGVRVTSGLNLTAIIGLAWLGTAGVLGGVVQIWSHPAFALSALAIGVTLLTIGMLMLARVLGSGGRAAGGLELLAIECAFILMQALRLFLVAAALRFDVSFAQTTTLAIATVAAAAIGFLPSGLGAREGIAALLAPIVGFPAAVGVVITAVDRLVSLVVLSVFAGIVTYATRRQRREQVLAASEGD
;
A
#
# COMPACT_ATOMS: atom_id res chain seq x y z
N MET A 1 20.78 19.66 -8.04
CA MET A 1 20.54 18.27 -7.62
C MET A 1 20.89 18.03 -6.15
N ARG A 2 22.13 18.36 -5.68
CA ARG A 2 22.47 18.30 -4.23
C ARG A 2 21.53 19.15 -3.36
N ALA A 3 21.20 20.36 -3.79
CA ALA A 3 20.28 21.25 -3.07
C ALA A 3 18.84 20.69 -2.95
N LEU A 4 18.37 19.88 -3.91
CA LEU A 4 17.07 19.21 -3.85
C LEU A 4 17.13 18.02 -2.87
N LEU A 5 18.23 17.27 -2.91
CA LEU A 5 18.48 16.18 -1.96
C LEU A 5 18.59 16.70 -0.52
N ASP A 6 19.29 17.83 -0.32
CA ASP A 6 19.40 18.50 0.98
C ASP A 6 18.07 19.10 1.45
N ARG A 7 17.18 19.52 0.52
CA ARG A 7 15.81 19.89 0.85
C ARG A 7 14.95 18.70 1.25
N VAL A 8 15.07 17.58 0.53
CA VAL A 8 14.35 16.32 0.87
C VAL A 8 14.88 15.76 2.18
N LEU A 9 16.19 15.80 2.44
CA LEU A 9 16.78 15.37 3.70
C LEU A 9 16.42 16.31 4.85
N ARG A 10 16.36 17.62 4.63
CA ARG A 10 15.89 18.61 5.62
C ARG A 10 14.37 18.55 5.83
N ALA A 11 13.58 18.29 4.78
CA ALA A 11 12.16 17.97 4.93
C ALA A 11 11.96 16.68 5.74
N ARG A 12 12.93 15.74 5.70
CA ARG A 12 12.98 14.55 6.53
C ARG A 12 13.22 14.86 8.01
N GLU A 13 14.10 15.82 8.33
CA GLU A 13 14.31 16.28 9.71
C GLU A 13 13.05 17.00 10.24
N GLY A 14 12.32 17.74 9.39
CA GLY A 14 11.03 18.33 9.71
C GLY A 14 9.89 17.31 9.80
N SER A 15 9.95 16.18 9.06
CA SER A 15 8.93 15.11 9.11
C SER A 15 9.09 14.19 10.33
N GLN A 16 10.19 14.27 11.05
CA GLN A 16 10.35 13.67 12.39
C GLN A 16 9.69 14.50 13.49
N ASN A 17 8.90 15.50 13.12
CA ASN A 17 8.15 16.28 14.09
C ASN A 17 7.15 15.34 14.81
N PRO A 18 7.37 15.01 16.10
CA PRO A 18 6.51 14.09 16.83
C PRO A 18 5.05 14.56 16.87
N TRP A 19 4.83 15.86 16.69
CA TRP A 19 3.49 16.44 16.61
C TRP A 19 2.70 16.00 15.38
N LEU A 20 3.35 15.75 14.23
CA LEU A 20 2.69 15.19 13.05
C LEU A 20 2.22 13.75 13.30
N LEU A 21 3.03 12.95 14.01
CA LEU A 21 2.64 11.62 14.42
C LEU A 21 1.45 11.66 15.40
N VAL A 22 1.55 12.53 16.41
CA VAL A 22 0.48 12.71 17.40
C VAL A 22 -0.81 13.19 16.70
N ALA A 23 -0.72 14.16 15.79
CA ALA A 23 -1.87 14.65 15.04
C ALA A 23 -2.49 13.55 14.14
N ALA A 24 -1.68 12.76 13.45
CA ALA A 24 -2.16 11.66 12.62
C ALA A 24 -2.80 10.55 13.44
N LEU A 25 -2.21 10.18 14.58
CA LEU A 25 -2.77 9.21 15.51
C LEU A 25 -4.08 9.72 16.13
N ALA A 26 -4.11 10.99 16.54
CA ALA A 26 -5.31 11.62 17.06
C ALA A 26 -6.42 11.64 16.00
N ALA A 27 -6.11 12.02 14.76
CA ALA A 27 -7.07 11.97 13.66
C ALA A 27 -7.61 10.55 13.42
N PHE A 28 -6.74 9.54 13.40
CA PHE A 28 -7.15 8.14 13.29
C PHE A 28 -8.10 7.71 14.42
N ILE A 29 -7.74 8.03 15.67
CA ILE A 29 -8.57 7.72 16.84
C ILE A 29 -9.91 8.45 16.77
N VAL A 30 -9.89 9.74 16.45
CA VAL A 30 -11.12 10.56 16.32
C VAL A 30 -12.03 10.01 15.24
N PHE A 31 -11.52 9.77 14.02
CA PHE A 31 -12.31 9.19 12.94
C PHE A 31 -12.88 7.82 13.30
N THR A 32 -12.07 6.96 13.96
CA THR A 32 -12.51 5.64 14.39
C THR A 32 -13.63 5.74 15.44
N ILE A 33 -13.47 6.61 16.46
CA ILE A 33 -14.49 6.81 17.51
C ILE A 33 -15.77 7.40 16.90
N LEU A 34 -15.65 8.44 16.06
CA LEU A 34 -16.81 9.05 15.39
C LEU A 34 -17.51 8.04 14.48
N GLY A 35 -16.76 7.23 13.75
CA GLY A 35 -17.29 6.14 12.93
C GLY A 35 -18.06 5.13 13.77
N ILE A 36 -17.48 4.64 14.86
CA ILE A 36 -18.15 3.68 15.76
C ILE A 36 -19.42 4.29 16.39
N ARG A 37 -19.35 5.54 16.84
CA ARG A 37 -20.51 6.23 17.44
C ARG A 37 -21.64 6.50 16.45
N ALA A 38 -21.30 6.70 15.17
CA ALA A 38 -22.28 6.94 14.11
C ALA A 38 -22.91 5.65 13.55
N LEU A 39 -22.42 4.47 13.98
CA LEU A 39 -23.00 3.21 13.57
C LEU A 39 -24.30 2.94 14.35
N PRO A 40 -25.35 2.44 13.70
CA PRO A 40 -26.47 1.83 14.40
C PRO A 40 -25.95 0.61 15.20
N HIS A 41 -26.61 0.32 16.31
CA HIS A 41 -26.24 -0.83 17.15
C HIS A 41 -26.10 -2.09 16.31
N ILE A 42 -24.92 -2.70 16.38
CA ILE A 42 -24.66 -3.98 15.69
C ILE A 42 -25.14 -5.07 16.65
N ASP A 43 -26.42 -5.48 16.50
CA ASP A 43 -27.03 -6.54 17.34
C ASP A 43 -26.50 -7.94 16.99
N LYS A 44 -25.80 -8.08 15.86
CA LYS A 44 -25.31 -9.38 15.38
C LYS A 44 -23.84 -9.61 15.76
N PRO A 45 -23.48 -10.82 16.19
CA PRO A 45 -22.09 -11.14 16.53
C PRO A 45 -21.16 -10.98 15.33
N ILE A 46 -19.93 -10.51 15.59
CA ILE A 46 -18.86 -10.39 14.59
C ILE A 46 -18.46 -11.79 14.11
N ARG A 47 -18.25 -11.93 12.80
CA ARG A 47 -17.73 -13.16 12.19
C ARG A 47 -16.21 -13.16 12.22
N TRP A 48 -15.64 -13.63 13.32
CA TRP A 48 -14.17 -13.63 13.51
C TRP A 48 -13.43 -14.45 12.47
N GLU A 49 -14.04 -15.53 11.96
CA GLU A 49 -13.49 -16.36 10.90
C GLU A 49 -13.13 -15.56 9.64
N LEU A 50 -13.97 -14.58 9.26
CA LEU A 50 -13.69 -13.74 8.09
C LEU A 50 -12.56 -12.75 8.34
N LEU A 51 -12.40 -12.23 9.57
CA LEU A 51 -11.26 -11.40 9.94
C LEU A 51 -9.96 -12.21 9.93
N VAL A 52 -10.01 -13.46 10.39
CA VAL A 52 -8.87 -14.39 10.34
C VAL A 52 -8.46 -14.65 8.89
N ILE A 53 -9.42 -14.92 7.99
CA ILE A 53 -9.15 -15.10 6.56
C ILE A 53 -8.58 -13.82 5.96
N ALA A 54 -9.18 -12.66 6.24
CA ALA A 54 -8.68 -11.37 5.77
C ALA A 54 -7.24 -11.11 6.23
N GLY A 55 -6.89 -11.49 7.45
CA GLY A 55 -5.54 -11.36 8.00
C GLY A 55 -4.56 -12.40 7.48
N LEU A 56 -4.87 -13.69 7.64
CA LEU A 56 -3.93 -14.78 7.39
C LEU A 56 -3.80 -15.19 5.92
N VAL A 57 -4.77 -14.81 5.07
CA VAL A 57 -4.72 -15.11 3.63
C VAL A 57 -4.44 -13.84 2.84
N CYS A 58 -5.29 -12.81 2.97
CA CYS A 58 -5.17 -11.63 2.10
C CYS A 58 -3.90 -10.82 2.40
N VAL A 59 -3.50 -10.65 3.68
CA VAL A 59 -2.29 -9.87 4.02
C VAL A 59 -1.02 -10.51 3.47
N PRO A 60 -0.75 -11.83 3.64
CA PRO A 60 0.40 -12.47 3.01
C PRO A 60 0.41 -12.39 1.48
N VAL A 61 -0.75 -12.55 0.83
CA VAL A 61 -0.85 -12.43 -0.63
C VAL A 61 -0.52 -10.99 -1.06
N ILE A 62 -1.02 -9.98 -0.37
CA ILE A 62 -0.69 -8.58 -0.63
C ILE A 62 0.82 -8.33 -0.44
N VAL A 63 1.44 -8.89 0.59
CA VAL A 63 2.90 -8.81 0.79
C VAL A 63 3.64 -9.50 -0.35
N ALA A 64 3.18 -10.66 -0.83
CA ALA A 64 3.76 -11.34 -1.97
C ALA A 64 3.64 -10.52 -3.26
N LEU A 65 2.49 -9.89 -3.53
CA LEU A 65 2.30 -8.99 -4.67
C LEU A 65 3.23 -7.78 -4.59
N ASN A 66 3.38 -7.16 -3.40
CA ASN A 66 4.36 -6.10 -3.18
C ASN A 66 5.81 -6.56 -3.39
N ALA A 67 6.11 -7.84 -3.09
CA ALA A 67 7.43 -8.42 -3.34
C ALA A 67 7.68 -8.60 -4.84
N LEU A 68 6.66 -9.06 -5.59
CA LEU A 68 6.72 -9.16 -7.06
C LEU A 68 6.88 -7.77 -7.70
N GLU A 69 6.12 -6.77 -7.25
CA GLU A 69 6.24 -5.38 -7.68
C GLU A 69 7.66 -4.85 -7.45
N PHE A 70 8.23 -5.07 -6.26
CA PHE A 70 9.60 -4.65 -5.96
C PHE A 70 10.63 -5.39 -6.81
N ARG A 71 10.45 -6.69 -7.04
CA ARG A 71 11.29 -7.48 -7.95
C ARG A 71 11.28 -6.91 -9.36
N LEU A 72 10.09 -6.58 -9.87
CA LEU A 72 9.94 -5.96 -11.18
C LEU A 72 10.61 -4.58 -11.25
N MET A 73 10.41 -3.75 -10.21
CA MET A 73 11.08 -2.45 -10.07
C MET A 73 12.61 -2.58 -10.09
N ALA A 74 13.15 -3.56 -9.37
CA ALA A 74 14.58 -3.83 -9.33
C ALA A 74 15.09 -4.29 -10.70
N HIS A 75 14.34 -5.16 -11.39
CA HIS A 75 14.64 -5.58 -12.76
C HIS A 75 14.67 -4.40 -13.74
N PHE A 76 13.76 -3.45 -13.64
CA PHE A 76 13.78 -2.22 -14.44
C PHE A 76 15.01 -1.32 -14.15
N ALA A 77 15.66 -1.53 -13.01
CA ALA A 77 16.90 -0.86 -12.63
C ALA A 77 18.17 -1.70 -12.89
N ASP A 78 18.07 -2.78 -13.70
CA ASP A 78 19.13 -3.76 -13.96
C ASP A 78 19.71 -4.38 -12.67
N HIS A 79 18.90 -4.49 -11.63
CA HIS A 79 19.28 -5.08 -10.35
C HIS A 79 18.48 -6.35 -10.09
N HIS A 80 19.16 -7.42 -9.68
CA HIS A 80 18.55 -8.74 -9.47
C HIS A 80 18.82 -9.23 -8.05
N PRO A 81 18.10 -8.71 -7.05
CA PRO A 81 18.27 -9.14 -5.66
C PRO A 81 17.78 -10.58 -5.48
N PRO A 82 18.40 -11.37 -4.60
CA PRO A 82 17.93 -12.71 -4.27
C PRO A 82 16.54 -12.66 -3.62
N ALA A 83 15.75 -13.72 -3.81
CA ALA A 83 14.35 -13.79 -3.37
C ALA A 83 14.18 -13.49 -1.86
N LEU A 84 15.10 -13.97 -1.02
CA LEU A 84 15.06 -13.71 0.43
C LEU A 84 15.22 -12.21 0.74
N GLU A 85 16.12 -11.53 0.03
CA GLU A 85 16.32 -10.08 0.20
C GLU A 85 15.07 -9.30 -0.23
N ILE A 86 14.41 -9.69 -1.33
CA ILE A 86 13.15 -9.10 -1.79
C ILE A 86 12.09 -9.21 -0.69
N VAL A 87 11.92 -10.41 -0.11
CA VAL A 87 10.96 -10.63 0.99
C VAL A 87 11.30 -9.77 2.20
N GLN A 88 12.58 -9.72 2.61
CA GLN A 88 13.03 -8.90 3.73
C GLN A 88 12.73 -7.42 3.50
N ILE A 89 13.08 -6.88 2.32
CA ILE A 89 12.83 -5.47 1.95
C ILE A 89 11.34 -5.17 1.96
N THR A 90 10.52 -6.08 1.42
CA THR A 90 9.07 -5.90 1.34
C THR A 90 8.41 -5.95 2.72
N VAL A 91 8.76 -6.92 3.56
CA VAL A 91 8.22 -7.03 4.93
C VAL A 91 8.67 -5.83 5.76
N MET A 92 9.96 -5.47 5.71
CA MET A 92 10.49 -4.30 6.41
C MET A 92 9.87 -3.00 5.91
N GLY A 93 9.66 -2.86 4.59
CA GLY A 93 8.99 -1.71 3.99
C GLY A 93 7.53 -1.63 4.43
N SER A 94 6.81 -2.75 4.42
CA SER A 94 5.41 -2.82 4.86
C SER A 94 5.29 -2.51 6.36
N ALA A 95 6.19 -3.05 7.19
CA ALA A 95 6.27 -2.72 8.62
C ALA A 95 6.66 -1.24 8.84
N ALA A 96 7.58 -0.70 8.04
CA ALA A 96 7.99 0.69 8.12
C ALA A 96 6.88 1.66 7.69
N ASN A 97 5.92 1.23 6.85
CA ASN A 97 4.71 1.99 6.55
C ASN A 97 3.76 2.13 7.75
N LEU A 98 3.97 1.36 8.81
CA LEU A 98 3.26 1.54 10.09
C LEU A 98 3.83 2.71 10.90
N LEU A 99 5.07 3.11 10.60
CA LEU A 99 5.72 4.27 11.21
C LEU A 99 5.27 5.56 10.48
N PRO A 100 5.41 6.72 11.12
CA PRO A 100 4.99 8.00 10.55
C PRO A 100 5.93 8.53 9.45
N MET A 101 6.24 7.69 8.47
CA MET A 101 7.07 8.05 7.33
C MET A 101 6.76 7.11 6.15
N PRO A 102 7.03 7.50 4.89
CA PRO A 102 6.86 6.65 3.71
C PRO A 102 7.89 5.51 3.72
N GLY A 103 7.77 4.62 4.71
CA GLY A 103 8.78 3.62 5.05
C GLY A 103 9.10 2.67 3.90
N ALA A 104 8.10 2.19 3.17
CA ALA A 104 8.32 1.29 2.04
C ALA A 104 9.17 1.94 0.94
N VAL A 105 8.86 3.19 0.58
CA VAL A 105 9.63 3.94 -0.42
C VAL A 105 11.08 4.13 0.04
N MET A 106 11.28 4.50 1.30
CA MET A 106 12.60 4.72 1.85
C MET A 106 13.44 3.43 1.91
N VAL A 107 12.84 2.31 2.32
CA VAL A 107 13.51 1.00 2.38
C VAL A 107 13.88 0.53 0.97
N ARG A 108 12.97 0.65 0.00
CA ARG A 108 13.21 0.29 -1.41
C ARG A 108 14.32 1.14 -2.02
N LEU A 109 14.27 2.48 -1.86
CA LEU A 109 15.29 3.40 -2.36
C LEU A 109 16.67 3.17 -1.72
N ALA A 110 16.71 2.91 -0.41
CA ALA A 110 17.97 2.61 0.29
C ALA A 110 18.61 1.33 -0.24
N ASN A 111 17.81 0.30 -0.55
CA ASN A 111 18.31 -0.93 -1.15
C ASN A 111 18.84 -0.72 -2.57
N LEU A 112 18.05 -0.08 -3.45
CA LEU A 112 18.49 0.25 -4.80
C LEU A 112 19.78 1.11 -4.83
N ARG A 113 19.90 2.05 -3.88
CA ARG A 113 21.12 2.84 -3.72
C ARG A 113 22.33 1.99 -3.32
N LYS A 114 22.16 1.03 -2.41
CA LYS A 114 23.24 0.07 -2.05
C LYS A 114 23.69 -0.74 -3.26
N ALA A 115 22.79 -1.07 -4.18
CA ALA A 115 23.06 -1.75 -5.44
C ALA A 115 23.66 -0.83 -6.52
N GLY A 116 23.98 0.43 -6.19
CA GLY A 116 24.58 1.38 -7.14
C GLY A 116 23.60 2.12 -8.05
N VAL A 117 22.29 1.88 -7.90
CA VAL A 117 21.26 2.59 -8.68
C VAL A 117 21.20 4.06 -8.28
N ARG A 118 21.17 4.96 -9.27
CA ARG A 118 21.05 6.40 -9.01
C ARG A 118 19.73 6.72 -8.32
N VAL A 119 19.77 7.55 -7.28
CA VAL A 119 18.58 7.93 -6.49
C VAL A 119 17.47 8.50 -7.39
N THR A 120 17.84 9.29 -8.41
CA THR A 120 16.87 9.84 -9.38
C THR A 120 16.16 8.76 -10.18
N SER A 121 16.87 7.70 -10.60
CA SER A 121 16.26 6.56 -11.29
C SER A 121 15.32 5.78 -10.38
N GLY A 122 15.72 5.54 -9.13
CA GLY A 122 14.85 4.90 -8.13
C GLY A 122 13.58 5.72 -7.83
N LEU A 123 13.70 7.04 -7.73
CA LEU A 123 12.54 7.92 -7.53
C LEU A 123 11.61 7.93 -8.74
N ASN A 124 12.16 7.95 -9.96
CA ASN A 124 11.38 7.87 -11.19
C ASN A 124 10.60 6.54 -11.27
N LEU A 125 11.24 5.41 -10.98
CA LEU A 125 10.59 4.11 -10.94
C LEU A 125 9.49 4.05 -9.87
N THR A 126 9.75 4.60 -8.69
CA THR A 126 8.73 4.71 -7.63
C THR A 126 7.53 5.55 -8.08
N ALA A 127 7.76 6.65 -8.77
CA ALA A 127 6.70 7.50 -9.31
C ALA A 127 5.89 6.77 -10.40
N ILE A 128 6.55 6.04 -11.30
CA ILE A 128 5.91 5.23 -12.35
C ILE A 128 4.97 4.18 -11.72
N ILE A 129 5.47 3.43 -10.73
CA ILE A 129 4.68 2.43 -10.00
C ILE A 129 3.51 3.08 -9.27
N GLY A 130 3.74 4.19 -8.58
CA GLY A 130 2.67 4.93 -7.90
C GLY A 130 1.56 5.43 -8.86
N LEU A 131 1.94 5.92 -10.04
CA LEU A 131 0.99 6.31 -11.09
C LEU A 131 0.23 5.11 -11.66
N ALA A 132 0.92 3.99 -11.91
CA ALA A 132 0.28 2.76 -12.36
C ALA A 132 -0.72 2.24 -11.32
N TRP A 133 -0.34 2.25 -10.06
CA TRP A 133 -1.17 1.83 -8.93
C TRP A 133 -2.44 2.69 -8.79
N LEU A 134 -2.28 4.03 -8.71
CA LEU A 134 -3.41 4.96 -8.67
C LEU A 134 -4.29 4.86 -9.89
N GLY A 135 -3.67 4.76 -11.08
CA GLY A 135 -4.38 4.64 -12.33
C GLY A 135 -5.22 3.36 -12.40
N THR A 136 -4.62 2.21 -12.04
CA THR A 136 -5.33 0.92 -12.00
C THR A 136 -6.48 0.94 -10.98
N ALA A 137 -6.27 1.51 -9.80
CA ALA A 137 -7.32 1.65 -8.79
C ALA A 137 -8.48 2.51 -9.30
N GLY A 138 -8.19 3.63 -9.96
CA GLY A 138 -9.19 4.51 -10.59
C GLY A 138 -9.97 3.80 -11.70
N VAL A 139 -9.28 3.07 -12.58
CA VAL A 139 -9.92 2.30 -13.66
C VAL A 139 -10.81 1.20 -13.09
N LEU A 140 -10.31 0.35 -12.19
CA LEU A 140 -11.12 -0.73 -11.61
C LEU A 140 -12.31 -0.20 -10.82
N GLY A 141 -12.09 0.84 -9.97
CA GLY A 141 -13.16 1.49 -9.22
C GLY A 141 -14.23 2.14 -10.12
N GLY A 142 -13.80 2.74 -11.24
CA GLY A 142 -14.73 3.30 -12.22
C GLY A 142 -15.52 2.22 -12.97
N VAL A 143 -14.85 1.17 -13.45
CA VAL A 143 -15.50 0.06 -14.18
C VAL A 143 -16.59 -0.60 -13.35
N VAL A 144 -16.33 -0.91 -12.06
CA VAL A 144 -17.30 -1.60 -11.20
C VAL A 144 -18.51 -0.73 -10.83
N GLN A 145 -18.40 0.60 -10.99
CA GLN A 145 -19.46 1.55 -10.62
C GLN A 145 -20.22 2.12 -11.84
N ILE A 146 -19.89 1.68 -13.04
CA ILE A 146 -20.41 2.32 -14.28
C ILE A 146 -21.93 2.33 -14.35
N TRP A 147 -22.58 1.28 -13.85
CA TRP A 147 -24.03 1.15 -13.87
C TRP A 147 -24.73 1.76 -12.66
N SER A 148 -24.06 1.79 -11.51
CA SER A 148 -24.64 2.24 -10.23
C SER A 148 -24.44 3.74 -10.01
N HIS A 149 -23.26 4.26 -10.37
CA HIS A 149 -22.85 5.65 -10.11
C HIS A 149 -22.08 6.22 -11.30
N PRO A 150 -22.76 6.47 -12.46
CA PRO A 150 -22.09 6.77 -13.73
C PRO A 150 -21.22 8.05 -13.69
N ALA A 151 -21.64 9.10 -12.97
CA ALA A 151 -20.86 10.33 -12.87
C ALA A 151 -19.52 10.11 -12.13
N PHE A 152 -19.54 9.36 -11.03
CA PHE A 152 -18.32 8.96 -10.34
C PHE A 152 -17.47 8.03 -11.21
N ALA A 153 -18.09 7.04 -11.83
CA ALA A 153 -17.43 6.06 -12.68
C ALA A 153 -16.63 6.73 -13.82
N LEU A 154 -17.27 7.64 -14.55
CA LEU A 154 -16.64 8.39 -15.65
C LEU A 154 -15.47 9.24 -15.15
N SER A 155 -15.63 9.92 -14.01
CA SER A 155 -14.55 10.70 -13.41
C SER A 155 -13.37 9.83 -12.97
N ALA A 156 -13.65 8.71 -12.29
CA ALA A 156 -12.65 7.76 -11.86
C ALA A 156 -11.91 7.10 -13.04
N LEU A 157 -12.64 6.73 -14.09
CA LEU A 157 -12.07 6.21 -15.35
C LEU A 157 -11.18 7.24 -16.02
N ALA A 158 -11.65 8.48 -16.20
CA ALA A 158 -10.88 9.53 -16.86
C ALA A 158 -9.58 9.80 -16.13
N ILE A 159 -9.62 9.97 -14.80
CA ILE A 159 -8.44 10.17 -13.96
C ILE A 159 -7.55 8.91 -14.01
N GLY A 160 -8.13 7.73 -13.82
CA GLY A 160 -7.41 6.47 -13.79
C GLY A 160 -6.66 6.19 -15.09
N VAL A 161 -7.34 6.31 -16.24
CA VAL A 161 -6.72 6.14 -17.57
C VAL A 161 -5.63 7.18 -17.81
N THR A 162 -5.84 8.44 -17.41
CA THR A 162 -4.83 9.49 -17.54
C THR A 162 -3.57 9.16 -16.77
N LEU A 163 -3.69 8.82 -15.48
CA LEU A 163 -2.56 8.48 -14.62
C LEU A 163 -1.83 7.24 -15.13
N LEU A 164 -2.59 6.21 -15.54
CA LEU A 164 -2.04 4.98 -16.10
C LEU A 164 -1.26 5.25 -17.38
N THR A 165 -1.83 6.06 -18.29
CA THR A 165 -1.17 6.44 -19.54
C THR A 165 0.13 7.18 -19.29
N ILE A 166 0.13 8.16 -18.35
CA ILE A 166 1.35 8.89 -17.97
C ILE A 166 2.39 7.92 -17.42
N GLY A 167 1.99 7.04 -16.47
CA GLY A 167 2.88 6.03 -15.88
C GLY A 167 3.49 5.10 -16.94
N MET A 168 2.67 4.59 -17.87
CA MET A 168 3.14 3.71 -18.95
C MET A 168 4.04 4.43 -19.96
N LEU A 169 3.76 5.68 -20.30
CA LEU A 169 4.64 6.48 -21.15
C LEU A 169 5.99 6.75 -20.47
N MET A 170 6.00 7.03 -19.16
CA MET A 170 7.24 7.17 -18.41
C MET A 170 8.02 5.86 -18.36
N LEU A 171 7.35 4.73 -18.09
CA LEU A 171 7.95 3.40 -18.12
C LEU A 171 8.56 3.08 -19.49
N ALA A 172 7.84 3.35 -20.56
CA ALA A 172 8.32 3.14 -21.92
C ALA A 172 9.60 3.93 -22.24
N ARG A 173 9.77 5.11 -21.66
CA ARG A 173 11.01 5.90 -21.78
C ARG A 173 12.20 5.28 -21.03
N VAL A 174 11.92 4.65 -19.89
CA VAL A 174 12.95 3.99 -19.06
C VAL A 174 13.43 2.69 -19.70
N LEU A 175 12.48 1.85 -20.17
CA LEU A 175 12.80 0.50 -20.69
C LEU A 175 13.39 0.46 -22.10
N GLY A 176 13.38 1.57 -22.86
CA GLY A 176 13.82 1.53 -24.24
C GLY A 176 12.93 0.63 -25.15
N SER A 177 13.39 0.22 -26.34
CA SER A 177 12.56 -0.48 -27.33
C SER A 177 12.33 -1.98 -27.06
N GLY A 178 13.20 -2.65 -26.31
CA GLY A 178 13.21 -4.12 -26.22
C GLY A 178 12.31 -4.78 -25.15
N GLY A 179 11.93 -4.05 -24.10
CA GLY A 179 11.22 -4.66 -22.96
C GLY A 179 9.86 -4.04 -22.60
N ARG A 180 9.40 -3.08 -23.41
CA ARG A 180 8.26 -2.19 -23.09
C ARG A 180 6.93 -2.89 -22.83
N ALA A 181 6.55 -3.78 -23.74
CA ALA A 181 5.21 -4.38 -23.69
C ALA A 181 5.09 -5.42 -22.56
N ALA A 182 6.06 -6.33 -22.46
CA ALA A 182 6.05 -7.38 -21.46
C ALA A 182 6.12 -6.83 -20.04
N GLY A 183 7.07 -5.92 -19.74
CA GLY A 183 7.21 -5.30 -18.41
C GLY A 183 6.00 -4.44 -18.02
N GLY A 184 5.38 -3.74 -18.98
CA GLY A 184 4.17 -2.97 -18.74
C GLY A 184 2.96 -3.86 -18.42
N LEU A 185 2.78 -4.97 -19.15
CA LEU A 185 1.71 -5.93 -18.88
C LEU A 185 1.90 -6.64 -17.54
N GLU A 186 3.13 -7.03 -17.20
CA GLU A 186 3.45 -7.64 -15.90
C GLU A 186 3.13 -6.69 -14.76
N LEU A 187 3.52 -5.41 -14.86
CA LEU A 187 3.19 -4.39 -13.88
C LEU A 187 1.67 -4.25 -13.73
N LEU A 188 0.94 -4.10 -14.84
CA LEU A 188 -0.52 -3.99 -14.80
C LEU A 188 -1.20 -5.21 -14.17
N ALA A 189 -0.73 -6.42 -14.47
CA ALA A 189 -1.27 -7.64 -13.89
C ALA A 189 -1.06 -7.68 -12.37
N ILE A 190 0.13 -7.28 -11.89
CA ILE A 190 0.44 -7.19 -10.46
C ILE A 190 -0.46 -6.15 -9.78
N GLU A 191 -0.62 -4.97 -10.40
CA GLU A 191 -1.45 -3.89 -9.83
C GLU A 191 -2.94 -4.26 -9.80
N CYS A 192 -3.45 -4.88 -10.86
CA CYS A 192 -4.83 -5.40 -10.86
C CYS A 192 -5.04 -6.44 -9.75
N ALA A 193 -4.14 -7.41 -9.64
CA ALA A 193 -4.22 -8.44 -8.60
C ALA A 193 -4.15 -7.81 -7.20
N PHE A 194 -3.29 -6.80 -7.01
CA PHE A 194 -3.15 -6.07 -5.75
C PHE A 194 -4.46 -5.36 -5.37
N ILE A 195 -5.06 -4.59 -6.28
CA ILE A 195 -6.30 -3.85 -6.02
C ILE A 195 -7.47 -4.79 -5.75
N LEU A 196 -7.60 -5.88 -6.53
CA LEU A 196 -8.65 -6.88 -6.31
C LEU A 196 -8.48 -7.62 -4.98
N MET A 197 -7.24 -7.95 -4.59
CA MET A 197 -6.96 -8.56 -3.28
C MET A 197 -7.25 -7.58 -2.14
N GLN A 198 -6.93 -6.30 -2.31
CA GLN A 198 -7.28 -5.25 -1.36
C GLN A 198 -8.79 -5.10 -1.23
N ALA A 199 -9.53 -5.11 -2.36
CA ALA A 199 -11.00 -5.07 -2.38
C ALA A 199 -11.62 -6.29 -1.68
N LEU A 200 -11.08 -7.48 -1.96
CA LEU A 200 -11.51 -8.72 -1.30
C LEU A 200 -11.31 -8.65 0.22
N ARG A 201 -10.17 -8.15 0.66
CA ARG A 201 -9.88 -7.99 2.09
C ARG A 201 -10.86 -7.02 2.76
N LEU A 202 -11.13 -5.87 2.14
CA LEU A 202 -12.13 -4.92 2.63
C LEU A 202 -13.55 -5.52 2.64
N PHE A 203 -13.89 -6.32 1.63
CA PHE A 203 -15.16 -7.04 1.56
C PHE A 203 -15.31 -8.05 2.70
N LEU A 204 -14.27 -8.84 2.99
CA LEU A 204 -14.27 -9.78 4.10
C LEU A 204 -14.41 -9.07 5.45
N VAL A 205 -13.74 -7.93 5.63
CA VAL A 205 -13.88 -7.09 6.83
C VAL A 205 -15.31 -6.55 6.96
N ALA A 206 -15.89 -6.02 5.87
CA ALA A 206 -17.29 -5.56 5.87
C ALA A 206 -18.28 -6.67 6.22
N ALA A 207 -18.11 -7.85 5.60
CA ALA A 207 -18.93 -9.03 5.89
C ALA A 207 -18.76 -9.56 7.32
N ALA A 208 -17.53 -9.47 7.87
CA ALA A 208 -17.25 -9.81 9.27
C ALA A 208 -18.01 -8.91 10.24
N LEU A 209 -18.08 -7.63 9.93
CA LEU A 209 -18.82 -6.60 10.69
C LEU A 209 -20.32 -6.58 10.38
N ARG A 210 -20.81 -7.48 9.53
CA ARG A 210 -22.23 -7.59 9.13
C ARG A 210 -22.76 -6.38 8.37
N PHE A 211 -21.88 -5.60 7.74
CA PHE A 211 -22.30 -4.55 6.82
C PHE A 211 -22.73 -5.16 5.48
N ASP A 212 -23.84 -4.69 4.96
CA ASP A 212 -24.32 -5.05 3.62
C ASP A 212 -23.64 -4.15 2.58
N VAL A 213 -22.46 -4.54 2.18
CA VAL A 213 -21.59 -3.82 1.22
C VAL A 213 -21.21 -4.78 0.10
N SER A 214 -21.42 -4.38 -1.15
CA SER A 214 -21.05 -5.18 -2.30
C SER A 214 -19.53 -5.17 -2.58
N PHE A 215 -19.07 -6.17 -3.32
CA PHE A 215 -17.67 -6.23 -3.76
C PHE A 215 -17.29 -5.02 -4.64
N ALA A 216 -18.20 -4.52 -5.47
CA ALA A 216 -18.00 -3.32 -6.28
C ALA A 216 -17.74 -2.07 -5.41
N GLN A 217 -18.50 -1.90 -4.33
CA GLN A 217 -18.32 -0.80 -3.39
C GLN A 217 -16.97 -0.91 -2.65
N THR A 218 -16.57 -2.11 -2.23
CA THR A 218 -15.25 -2.30 -1.58
C THR A 218 -14.09 -2.13 -2.55
N THR A 219 -14.25 -2.44 -3.84
CA THR A 219 -13.28 -2.12 -4.89
C THR A 219 -13.08 -0.60 -4.99
N THR A 220 -14.16 0.17 -4.92
CA THR A 220 -14.06 1.63 -4.88
C THR A 220 -13.39 2.12 -3.59
N LEU A 221 -13.69 1.51 -2.44
CA LEU A 221 -12.98 1.83 -1.18
C LEU A 221 -11.47 1.52 -1.25
N ALA A 222 -11.04 0.57 -2.07
CA ALA A 222 -9.63 0.30 -2.26
C ALA A 222 -8.87 1.52 -2.80
N ILE A 223 -9.54 2.41 -3.57
CA ILE A 223 -8.98 3.71 -4.01
C ILE A 223 -8.51 4.53 -2.80
N ALA A 224 -9.25 4.53 -1.69
CA ALA A 224 -8.87 5.26 -0.49
C ALA A 224 -7.53 4.78 0.08
N THR A 225 -7.27 3.48 0.04
CA THR A 225 -6.01 2.89 0.50
C THR A 225 -4.84 3.34 -0.37
N VAL A 226 -5.03 3.30 -1.68
CA VAL A 226 -4.02 3.68 -2.67
C VAL A 226 -3.74 5.17 -2.63
N ALA A 227 -4.79 6.00 -2.64
CA ALA A 227 -4.67 7.44 -2.59
C ALA A 227 -3.99 7.93 -1.29
N ALA A 228 -4.35 7.33 -0.15
CA ALA A 228 -3.70 7.65 1.13
C ALA A 228 -2.21 7.30 1.13
N ALA A 229 -1.81 6.19 0.51
CA ALA A 229 -0.41 5.82 0.37
C ALA A 229 0.36 6.76 -0.58
N ALA A 230 -0.28 7.23 -1.65
CA ALA A 230 0.30 8.17 -2.61
C ALA A 230 0.51 9.58 -2.03
N ILE A 231 -0.35 10.02 -1.09
CA ILE A 231 -0.22 11.31 -0.41
C ILE A 231 1.06 11.42 0.43
N GLY A 232 1.73 10.33 0.77
CA GLY A 232 3.11 10.22 1.28
C GLY A 232 3.59 11.16 2.40
N PHE A 233 2.95 12.32 2.56
CA PHE A 233 3.27 13.36 3.55
C PHE A 233 2.64 13.08 4.92
N LEU A 234 1.57 12.29 4.96
CA LEU A 234 0.93 11.92 6.21
C LEU A 234 1.56 10.64 6.75
N PRO A 235 1.93 10.62 8.04
CA PRO A 235 2.53 9.44 8.67
C PRO A 235 1.64 8.21 8.45
N SER A 236 2.15 7.21 7.72
CA SER A 236 1.46 5.96 7.36
C SER A 236 0.05 6.12 6.73
N GLY A 237 -0.31 7.31 6.19
CA GLY A 237 -1.67 7.62 5.75
C GLY A 237 -2.72 7.55 6.87
N LEU A 238 -2.30 7.68 8.15
CA LEU A 238 -3.19 7.71 9.32
C LEU A 238 -4.18 8.87 9.17
N GLY A 239 -5.46 8.59 9.29
CA GLY A 239 -6.53 9.55 9.11
C GLY A 239 -6.87 9.87 7.64
N ALA A 240 -5.89 9.87 6.73
CA ALA A 240 -6.15 10.15 5.31
C ALA A 240 -6.96 9.05 4.65
N ARG A 241 -6.61 7.79 4.89
CA ARG A 241 -7.34 6.64 4.36
C ARG A 241 -8.78 6.61 4.84
N GLU A 242 -8.97 6.81 6.14
CA GLU A 242 -10.27 6.86 6.78
C GLU A 242 -11.08 8.08 6.29
N GLY A 243 -10.44 9.23 6.14
CA GLY A 243 -11.06 10.44 5.58
C GLY A 243 -11.48 10.28 4.12
N ILE A 244 -10.61 9.70 3.26
CA ILE A 244 -10.96 9.42 1.86
C ILE A 244 -12.08 8.36 1.79
N ALA A 245 -12.03 7.32 2.64
CA ALA A 245 -13.09 6.33 2.73
C ALA A 245 -14.43 6.94 3.17
N ALA A 246 -14.40 7.89 4.10
CA ALA A 246 -15.59 8.65 4.52
C ALA A 246 -16.20 9.48 3.38
N LEU A 247 -15.37 10.02 2.49
CA LEU A 247 -15.81 10.77 1.30
C LEU A 247 -16.34 9.85 0.19
N LEU A 248 -15.69 8.70 -0.03
CA LEU A 248 -16.09 7.77 -1.10
C LEU A 248 -17.34 6.95 -0.74
N ALA A 249 -17.52 6.58 0.52
CA ALA A 249 -18.62 5.73 0.96
C ALA A 249 -20.00 6.27 0.57
N PRO A 250 -20.36 7.55 0.84
CA PRO A 250 -21.64 8.10 0.41
C PRO A 250 -21.82 8.17 -1.11
N ILE A 251 -20.71 8.39 -1.85
CA ILE A 251 -20.74 8.44 -3.31
C ILE A 251 -21.17 7.09 -3.90
N VAL A 252 -20.79 5.99 -3.24
CA VAL A 252 -21.11 4.62 -3.69
C VAL A 252 -22.25 3.97 -2.90
N GLY A 253 -23.02 4.77 -2.18
CA GLY A 253 -24.35 4.38 -1.67
C GLY A 253 -24.38 3.78 -0.27
N PHE A 254 -23.36 4.01 0.58
CA PHE A 254 -23.44 3.63 2.00
C PHE A 254 -22.90 4.71 2.95
N PRO A 255 -23.23 4.67 4.26
CA PRO A 255 -22.87 5.73 5.20
C PRO A 255 -21.37 5.92 5.34
N ALA A 256 -20.91 7.16 5.44
CA ALA A 256 -19.49 7.52 5.64
C ALA A 256 -18.87 6.76 6.83
N ALA A 257 -19.61 6.63 7.93
CA ALA A 257 -19.20 5.91 9.13
C ALA A 257 -18.81 4.45 8.85
N VAL A 258 -19.57 3.76 7.99
CA VAL A 258 -19.29 2.38 7.57
C VAL A 258 -17.96 2.30 6.83
N GLY A 259 -17.71 3.22 5.89
CA GLY A 259 -16.43 3.29 5.17
C GLY A 259 -15.24 3.49 6.10
N VAL A 260 -15.36 4.40 7.08
CA VAL A 260 -14.33 4.64 8.09
C VAL A 260 -14.06 3.38 8.91
N VAL A 261 -15.09 2.73 9.43
CA VAL A 261 -14.94 1.55 10.31
C VAL A 261 -14.34 0.37 9.55
N ILE A 262 -14.80 0.11 8.33
CA ILE A 262 -14.22 -0.96 7.49
C ILE A 262 -12.72 -0.73 7.28
N THR A 263 -12.32 0.49 6.92
CA THR A 263 -10.91 0.80 6.66
C THR A 263 -10.06 0.82 7.92
N ALA A 264 -10.61 1.24 9.06
CA ALA A 264 -9.93 1.22 10.36
C ALA A 264 -9.69 -0.22 10.86
N VAL A 265 -10.73 -1.09 10.79
CA VAL A 265 -10.60 -2.50 11.19
C VAL A 265 -9.64 -3.25 10.26
N ASP A 266 -9.72 -3.02 8.95
CA ASP A 266 -8.78 -3.57 7.96
C ASP A 266 -7.33 -3.20 8.29
N ARG A 267 -7.09 -1.95 8.71
CA ARG A 267 -5.78 -1.49 9.15
C ARG A 267 -5.33 -2.24 10.40
N LEU A 268 -6.18 -2.38 11.40
CA LEU A 268 -5.83 -3.11 12.64
C LEU A 268 -5.47 -4.56 12.35
N VAL A 269 -6.25 -5.25 11.52
CA VAL A 269 -5.95 -6.63 11.07
C VAL A 269 -4.59 -6.68 10.39
N SER A 270 -4.31 -5.75 9.48
CA SER A 270 -3.02 -5.67 8.78
C SER A 270 -1.86 -5.41 9.72
N LEU A 271 -2.04 -4.50 10.69
CA LEU A 271 -1.03 -4.15 11.71
C LEU A 271 -0.62 -5.38 12.52
N VAL A 272 -1.59 -6.15 13.02
CA VAL A 272 -1.32 -7.36 13.81
C VAL A 272 -0.52 -8.37 13.00
N VAL A 273 -0.98 -8.69 11.80
CA VAL A 273 -0.34 -9.72 10.95
C VAL A 273 1.06 -9.28 10.49
N LEU A 274 1.21 -8.03 10.05
CA LEU A 274 2.51 -7.50 9.61
C LEU A 274 3.51 -7.39 10.76
N SER A 275 3.07 -7.09 11.99
CA SER A 275 3.94 -7.06 13.16
C SER A 275 4.51 -8.44 13.48
N VAL A 276 3.68 -9.48 13.36
CA VAL A 276 4.12 -10.88 13.54
C VAL A 276 5.13 -11.25 12.44
N PHE A 277 4.84 -10.96 11.17
CA PHE A 277 5.77 -11.24 10.07
C PHE A 277 7.09 -10.51 10.20
N ALA A 278 7.07 -9.22 10.54
CA ALA A 278 8.29 -8.44 10.78
C ALA A 278 9.12 -9.03 11.93
N GLY A 279 8.47 -9.49 12.99
CA GLY A 279 9.12 -10.20 14.09
C GLY A 279 9.82 -11.48 13.63
N ILE A 280 9.12 -12.33 12.88
CA ILE A 280 9.65 -13.59 12.34
C ILE A 280 10.85 -13.33 11.42
N VAL A 281 10.71 -12.41 10.46
CA VAL A 281 11.79 -12.07 9.52
C VAL A 281 13.00 -11.50 10.24
N THR A 282 12.80 -10.63 11.23
CA THR A 282 13.88 -10.04 12.03
C THR A 282 14.62 -11.12 12.82
N TYR A 283 13.89 -12.05 13.44
CA TYR A 283 14.47 -13.15 14.19
C TYR A 283 15.30 -14.08 13.28
N ALA A 284 14.74 -14.50 12.14
CA ALA A 284 15.42 -15.35 11.18
C ALA A 284 16.72 -14.71 10.65
N THR A 285 16.68 -13.40 10.33
CA THR A 285 17.86 -12.67 9.84
C THR A 285 18.95 -12.55 10.91
N ARG A 286 18.58 -12.31 12.16
CA ARG A 286 19.54 -12.24 13.29
C ARG A 286 20.20 -13.59 13.54
N ARG A 287 19.45 -14.69 13.43
CA ARG A 287 19.96 -16.04 13.59
C ARG A 287 21.00 -16.36 12.50
N GLN A 288 20.68 -16.13 11.23
CA GLN A 288 21.60 -16.34 10.12
C GLN A 288 22.91 -15.56 10.26
N ARG A 289 22.84 -14.28 10.69
CA ARG A 289 24.04 -13.48 10.94
C ARG A 289 24.91 -14.06 12.07
N ARG A 290 24.30 -14.57 13.13
CA ARG A 290 25.05 -15.22 14.22
C ARG A 290 25.77 -16.47 13.75
N GLU A 291 25.08 -17.33 12.98
CA GLU A 291 25.66 -18.55 12.41
C GLU A 291 26.85 -18.23 11.48
N GLN A 292 26.74 -17.17 10.66
CA GLN A 292 27.83 -16.71 9.81
C GLN A 292 29.05 -16.19 10.59
N VAL A 293 28.82 -15.45 11.66
CA VAL A 293 29.91 -14.94 12.53
C VAL A 293 30.62 -16.09 13.25
N LEU A 294 29.86 -17.07 13.75
CA LEU A 294 30.43 -18.26 14.41
C LEU A 294 31.26 -19.10 13.43
N ALA A 295 30.74 -19.36 12.22
CA ALA A 295 31.46 -20.09 11.19
C ALA A 295 32.76 -19.38 10.76
N ALA A 296 32.77 -18.05 10.71
CA ALA A 296 33.97 -17.27 10.41
C ALA A 296 35.02 -17.33 11.53
N SER A 297 34.58 -17.43 12.81
CA SER A 297 35.48 -17.51 13.97
C SER A 297 36.07 -18.91 14.22
N GLU A 298 35.51 -19.96 13.61
CA GLU A 298 36.02 -21.35 13.67
C GLU A 298 37.02 -21.66 12.54
N GLY A 299 37.15 -20.80 11.54
CA GLY A 299 38.03 -20.95 10.38
C GLY A 299 39.39 -20.23 10.50
N ASP A 300 39.56 -19.38 11.52
CA ASP A 300 40.82 -18.72 11.88
C ASP A 300 41.51 -19.49 13.02
#